data_b9b432781fefecc10661ab6d2aef3573
#
_entry.id   b9b432781fefecc10661ab6d2aef3573
#
_cell.length_a   1.000
_cell.length_b   1.000
_cell.length_c   1.000
_cell.angle_alpha   90.00
_cell.angle_beta   90.00
_cell.angle_gamma   90.00
#
_symmetry.space_group_name_H-M   'P 1'
#
loop_
_entity.id
_entity.type
_entity.pdbx_description
1 polymer ?
#
loop_
_entity_poly.entity_id
_entity_poly.type
_entity_poly.pdbx_seq_one_letter_code
_entity_poly.pdbx_strand_id
1 'polypeptide(L)'
;MLKWTHKTSLALMFLAALTIPSYKAGAVTAASISRSQAEQRALNMINLTWTYDKSKNNSISSTYSSMVTQPDQLNGISADEARGIPYNWGGHDSLDSSSYGASWTNFLDAVNKGAYTGNVNTTAGYGLIPGTSGIDCSGFVQSVFNISGDKLSTYSLFDNYFTKISLSQLKHMDILNRPGDHVLIFDRWGTLNGISGAYTYEATWDQVFGGIQGTKRYFVTMDDINNGYIPGRYINIVDDSIATSISLGKIINVNYAANFRTSPSTTASLAGTIPKDSIVNILNFSNGWYQITYNGQSGFIYGNLINSNLTGRYVAINNVYLLNIRASASASSSIYGTLARNQFAELLGSSQDGNWINIKLNGIQGYVYSDYIKYVN
;
A
#
# COMPACT_ATOMS: atom_id res chain seq x y z
N MET A 1 77.39 -26.69 -32.79
CA MET A 1 76.17 -27.46 -32.48
C MET A 1 75.95 -27.39 -31.00
N LEU A 2 75.04 -26.48 -30.55
CA LEU A 2 74.70 -26.30 -29.11
C LEU A 2 73.36 -26.94 -28.83
N LYS A 3 73.34 -27.95 -27.98
CA LYS A 3 72.11 -28.59 -27.54
C LYS A 3 71.53 -27.82 -26.37
N TRP A 4 70.31 -27.28 -26.55
CA TRP A 4 69.54 -26.71 -25.48
C TRP A 4 68.69 -27.80 -24.78
N THR A 5 68.88 -27.95 -23.48
CA THR A 5 68.09 -28.81 -22.63
C THR A 5 67.04 -27.95 -21.96
N HIS A 6 65.74 -28.22 -22.25
CA HIS A 6 64.61 -27.64 -21.54
C HIS A 6 64.43 -28.29 -20.15
N LYS A 7 64.57 -27.48 -19.10
CA LYS A 7 64.11 -27.85 -17.76
C LYS A 7 62.66 -27.47 -17.62
N THR A 8 61.75 -28.43 -17.58
CA THR A 8 60.35 -28.22 -17.22
C THR A 8 60.26 -28.16 -15.71
N SER A 9 59.95 -26.96 -15.18
CA SER A 9 59.56 -26.77 -13.76
C SER A 9 58.09 -27.06 -13.63
N LEU A 10 57.77 -28.12 -12.90
CA LEU A 10 56.40 -28.47 -12.50
C LEU A 10 56.01 -27.62 -11.30
N ALA A 11 55.20 -26.55 -11.53
CA ALA A 11 54.61 -25.78 -10.45
C ALA A 11 53.35 -26.50 -9.94
N LEU A 12 53.45 -27.02 -8.74
CA LEU A 12 52.30 -27.57 -7.99
C LEU A 12 51.44 -26.39 -7.54
N MET A 13 50.30 -26.19 -8.21
CA MET A 13 49.25 -25.31 -7.69
C MET A 13 48.48 -26.01 -6.58
N PHE A 14 48.70 -25.59 -5.34
CA PHE A 14 47.81 -25.92 -4.23
C PHE A 14 46.47 -25.15 -4.45
N LEU A 15 45.43 -25.87 -4.85
CA LEU A 15 44.09 -25.39 -4.87
C LEU A 15 43.56 -25.38 -3.43
N ALA A 16 43.67 -24.29 -2.71
CA ALA A 16 42.99 -24.10 -1.46
C ALA A 16 41.47 -24.02 -1.73
N ALA A 17 40.72 -25.05 -1.44
CA ALA A 17 39.28 -25.03 -1.46
C ALA A 17 38.80 -24.06 -0.35
N LEU A 18 38.50 -22.82 -0.73
CA LEU A 18 37.75 -21.91 0.10
C LEU A 18 36.34 -22.49 0.27
N THR A 19 36.07 -23.10 1.40
CA THR A 19 34.70 -23.42 1.80
C THR A 19 33.99 -22.10 2.11
N ILE A 20 33.28 -21.59 1.12
CA ILE A 20 32.31 -20.51 1.33
C ILE A 20 31.23 -21.08 2.23
N PRO A 21 30.99 -20.56 3.45
CA PRO A 21 29.87 -21.00 4.25
C PRO A 21 28.61 -20.72 3.43
N SER A 22 27.84 -21.77 3.13
CA SER A 22 26.52 -21.64 2.55
C SER A 22 25.65 -20.93 3.58
N TYR A 23 25.43 -19.64 3.41
CA TYR A 23 24.39 -18.93 4.11
C TYR A 23 23.06 -19.61 3.73
N LYS A 24 22.47 -20.33 4.68
CA LYS A 24 21.07 -20.72 4.55
C LYS A 24 20.29 -19.42 4.53
N ALA A 25 19.85 -19.01 3.35
CA ALA A 25 18.80 -18.00 3.23
C ALA A 25 17.67 -18.46 4.13
N GLY A 26 17.34 -17.65 5.16
CA GLY A 26 16.21 -17.92 6.00
C GLY A 26 14.99 -18.09 5.10
N ALA A 27 14.20 -19.13 5.32
CA ALA A 27 13.00 -19.36 4.52
C ALA A 27 12.13 -18.13 4.64
N VAL A 28 12.00 -17.38 3.55
CA VAL A 28 11.10 -16.22 3.48
C VAL A 28 9.68 -16.76 3.55
N THR A 29 9.00 -16.50 4.64
CA THR A 29 7.60 -16.91 4.81
C THR A 29 6.72 -15.86 4.15
N ALA A 30 6.21 -16.18 2.98
CA ALA A 30 5.19 -15.40 2.31
C ALA A 30 3.88 -15.55 3.09
N ALA A 31 3.50 -14.52 3.85
CA ALA A 31 2.26 -14.51 4.63
C ALA A 31 1.04 -14.49 3.72
N SER A 32 -0.04 -15.17 4.13
CA SER A 32 -1.33 -15.01 3.48
C SER A 32 -1.90 -13.62 3.77
N ILE A 33 -2.43 -12.95 2.76
CA ILE A 33 -3.02 -11.62 2.88
C ILE A 33 -4.26 -11.50 2.00
N SER A 34 -5.33 -10.88 2.51
CA SER A 34 -6.50 -10.61 1.68
C SER A 34 -6.28 -9.38 0.79
N ARG A 35 -7.08 -9.26 -0.30
CA ARG A 35 -6.99 -8.10 -1.20
C ARG A 35 -7.27 -6.79 -0.46
N SER A 36 -8.27 -6.77 0.41
CA SER A 36 -8.57 -5.59 1.23
C SER A 36 -7.47 -5.24 2.23
N GLN A 37 -6.81 -6.24 2.82
CA GLN A 37 -5.65 -5.99 3.70
C GLN A 37 -4.47 -5.43 2.91
N ALA A 38 -4.17 -5.98 1.74
CA ALA A 38 -3.11 -5.47 0.87
C ALA A 38 -3.40 -4.03 0.43
N GLU A 39 -4.64 -3.73 0.01
CA GLU A 39 -5.06 -2.37 -0.32
C GLU A 39 -4.89 -1.41 0.86
N GLN A 40 -5.30 -1.82 2.06
CA GLN A 40 -5.15 -0.98 3.25
C GLN A 40 -3.68 -0.66 3.55
N ARG A 41 -2.78 -1.62 3.39
CA ARG A 41 -1.33 -1.38 3.55
C ARG A 41 -0.82 -0.38 2.52
N ALA A 42 -1.25 -0.50 1.25
CA ALA A 42 -0.91 0.47 0.20
C ALA A 42 -1.41 1.87 0.57
N LEU A 43 -2.67 1.99 0.97
CA LEU A 43 -3.29 3.26 1.34
C LEU A 43 -2.66 3.90 2.59
N ASN A 44 -2.25 3.12 3.56
CA ASN A 44 -1.57 3.61 4.76
C ASN A 44 -0.22 4.27 4.40
N MET A 45 0.52 3.72 3.44
CA MET A 45 1.76 4.32 2.95
C MET A 45 1.50 5.57 2.09
N ILE A 46 0.50 5.52 1.21
CA ILE A 46 0.12 6.64 0.32
C ILE A 46 -0.40 7.85 1.12
N ASN A 47 -1.13 7.58 2.19
CA ASN A 47 -1.77 8.61 3.02
C ASN A 47 -0.97 8.97 4.28
N LEU A 48 0.23 8.38 4.45
CA LEU A 48 1.08 8.69 5.59
C LEU A 48 1.37 10.18 5.61
N THR A 49 1.11 10.84 6.75
CA THR A 49 1.54 12.22 7.01
C THR A 49 2.75 12.23 7.93
N TRP A 50 3.71 13.08 7.66
CA TRP A 50 4.94 13.20 8.43
C TRP A 50 5.53 14.62 8.27
N THR A 51 6.38 15.03 9.18
CA THR A 51 7.01 16.34 9.12
C THR A 51 8.36 16.22 8.42
N TYR A 52 8.53 16.93 7.30
CA TYR A 52 9.83 17.17 6.67
C TYR A 52 10.50 18.38 7.33
N ASP A 53 11.78 18.25 7.65
CA ASP A 53 12.62 19.33 8.13
C ASP A 53 13.92 19.33 7.34
N LYS A 54 14.12 20.34 6.50
CA LYS A 54 15.29 20.45 5.63
C LYS A 54 16.60 20.41 6.40
N SER A 55 16.64 20.97 7.61
CA SER A 55 17.85 20.97 8.44
C SER A 55 18.28 19.57 8.90
N LYS A 56 17.32 18.64 8.96
CA LYS A 56 17.53 17.23 9.34
C LYS A 56 17.55 16.30 8.14
N ASN A 57 16.58 16.46 7.24
CA ASN A 57 16.20 15.44 6.25
C ASN A 57 16.75 15.73 4.84
N ASN A 58 17.64 16.72 4.69
CA ASN A 58 18.30 17.07 3.44
C ASN A 58 19.84 17.11 3.56
N SER A 59 20.39 16.43 4.55
CA SER A 59 21.85 16.33 4.70
C SER A 59 22.32 14.91 4.42
N ILE A 60 23.34 14.78 3.56
CA ILE A 60 23.96 13.50 3.23
C ILE A 60 25.48 13.70 3.17
N SER A 61 26.24 12.62 3.37
CA SER A 61 27.68 12.63 3.21
C SER A 61 28.13 13.21 1.86
N SER A 62 29.19 14.02 1.86
CA SER A 62 29.79 14.59 0.64
C SER A 62 30.16 13.51 -0.38
N THR A 63 30.46 12.29 0.05
CA THR A 63 30.73 11.13 -0.79
C THR A 63 29.54 10.78 -1.70
N TYR A 64 28.32 11.04 -1.23
CA TYR A 64 27.07 10.64 -1.92
C TYR A 64 26.28 11.84 -2.48
N SER A 65 26.70 13.07 -2.19
CA SER A 65 25.92 14.27 -2.51
C SER A 65 25.64 14.45 -4.01
N SER A 66 26.54 13.99 -4.88
CA SER A 66 26.31 14.01 -6.34
C SER A 66 25.48 12.82 -6.87
N MET A 67 25.18 11.84 -6.01
CA MET A 67 24.48 10.60 -6.37
C MET A 67 23.01 10.63 -5.97
N VAL A 68 22.56 11.68 -5.29
CA VAL A 68 21.19 11.81 -4.82
C VAL A 68 20.50 13.02 -5.41
N THR A 69 19.21 12.85 -5.71
CA THR A 69 18.31 13.93 -6.11
C THR A 69 17.05 13.80 -5.26
N GLN A 70 16.77 14.83 -4.48
CA GLN A 70 15.57 14.83 -3.64
C GLN A 70 14.30 14.93 -4.49
N PRO A 71 13.20 14.28 -4.11
CA PRO A 71 11.91 14.41 -4.77
C PRO A 71 11.42 15.85 -4.83
N ASP A 72 10.82 16.24 -5.96
CA ASP A 72 10.42 17.62 -6.27
C ASP A 72 9.49 18.25 -5.24
N GLN A 73 8.57 17.46 -4.66
CA GLN A 73 7.64 17.96 -3.64
C GLN A 73 8.33 18.43 -2.34
N LEU A 74 9.60 18.09 -2.14
CA LEU A 74 10.40 18.53 -0.99
C LEU A 74 11.31 19.72 -1.31
N ASN A 75 11.42 20.08 -2.60
CA ASN A 75 12.25 21.20 -3.05
C ASN A 75 11.63 22.54 -2.61
N GLY A 76 12.47 23.40 -2.06
CA GLY A 76 12.04 24.74 -1.63
C GLY A 76 11.31 24.80 -0.29
N ILE A 77 11.04 23.66 0.34
CA ILE A 77 10.41 23.56 1.65
C ILE A 77 11.50 23.62 2.74
N SER A 78 11.31 24.46 3.76
CA SER A 78 12.22 24.52 4.93
C SER A 78 11.79 23.53 6.02
N ALA A 79 10.50 23.56 6.38
CA ALA A 79 9.85 22.56 7.24
C ALA A 79 8.34 22.61 6.96
N ASP A 80 7.70 21.46 6.74
CA ASP A 80 6.26 21.37 6.47
C ASP A 80 5.78 19.92 6.64
N GLU A 81 4.45 19.76 6.67
CA GLU A 81 3.81 18.45 6.58
C GLU A 81 3.96 17.90 5.16
N ALA A 82 4.51 16.71 5.05
CA ALA A 82 4.60 15.95 3.82
C ALA A 82 3.63 14.74 3.87
N ARG A 83 3.24 14.26 2.69
CA ARG A 83 2.32 13.12 2.55
C ARG A 83 2.92 12.05 1.65
N GLY A 84 2.66 10.78 2.00
CA GLY A 84 3.20 9.62 1.32
C GLY A 84 4.67 9.39 1.62
N ILE A 85 5.17 8.20 1.31
CA ILE A 85 6.59 7.88 1.44
C ILE A 85 7.30 8.32 0.17
N PRO A 86 8.38 9.13 0.24
CA PRO A 86 9.13 9.57 -0.92
C PRO A 86 9.74 8.41 -1.70
N TYR A 87 9.81 8.55 -3.03
CA TYR A 87 10.56 7.62 -3.86
C TYR A 87 12.03 7.63 -3.46
N ASN A 88 12.58 6.44 -3.24
CA ASN A 88 14.00 6.26 -2.95
C ASN A 88 14.51 5.03 -3.71
N TRP A 89 15.29 5.25 -4.78
CA TRP A 89 15.76 4.15 -5.61
C TRP A 89 16.57 3.13 -4.80
N GLY A 90 16.17 1.87 -4.86
CA GLY A 90 16.70 0.78 -4.04
C GLY A 90 16.19 0.74 -2.60
N GLY A 91 15.33 1.69 -2.19
CA GLY A 91 14.81 1.80 -0.83
C GLY A 91 13.69 0.81 -0.50
N HIS A 92 13.59 0.48 0.79
CA HIS A 92 12.56 -0.40 1.37
C HIS A 92 12.06 0.10 2.72
N ASP A 93 12.13 1.40 2.97
CA ASP A 93 11.63 1.97 4.21
C ASP A 93 10.12 2.17 4.09
N SER A 94 9.36 1.32 4.76
CA SER A 94 7.90 1.36 4.82
C SER A 94 7.41 1.73 6.23
N LEU A 95 6.17 1.38 6.55
CA LEU A 95 5.63 1.56 7.90
C LEU A 95 6.20 0.55 8.91
N ASP A 96 6.69 -0.59 8.44
CA ASP A 96 7.10 -1.74 9.24
C ASP A 96 8.34 -2.45 8.68
N SER A 97 9.05 -1.86 7.74
CA SER A 97 10.33 -2.35 7.21
C SER A 97 11.32 -1.21 7.02
N SER A 98 12.61 -1.56 6.95
CA SER A 98 13.71 -0.65 6.67
C SER A 98 14.62 -1.19 5.58
N SER A 99 15.31 -0.28 4.91
CA SER A 99 16.31 -0.58 3.90
C SER A 99 17.51 -1.32 4.50
N TYR A 100 18.19 -2.11 3.69
CA TYR A 100 19.37 -2.87 4.12
C TYR A 100 20.46 -1.96 4.68
N GLY A 101 21.02 -2.36 5.82
CA GLY A 101 22.08 -1.60 6.50
C GLY A 101 21.64 -0.30 7.16
N ALA A 102 20.35 0.01 7.18
CA ALA A 102 19.81 1.20 7.85
C ALA A 102 19.95 1.11 9.36
N SER A 103 20.17 2.26 10.00
CA SER A 103 20.20 2.39 11.47
C SER A 103 18.82 2.67 12.08
N TRP A 104 17.76 2.58 11.28
CA TRP A 104 16.36 2.80 11.65
C TRP A 104 15.52 1.56 11.34
N THR A 105 14.30 1.53 11.86
CA THR A 105 13.41 0.36 11.79
C THR A 105 12.26 0.51 10.80
N ASN A 106 11.95 1.74 10.41
CA ASN A 106 10.90 2.09 9.44
C ASN A 106 11.10 3.52 8.94
N PHE A 107 10.26 3.96 8.01
CA PHE A 107 10.37 5.30 7.41
C PHE A 107 10.26 6.44 8.43
N LEU A 108 9.32 6.38 9.37
CA LEU A 108 9.16 7.44 10.37
C LEU A 108 10.35 7.52 11.33
N ASP A 109 10.92 6.38 11.71
CA ASP A 109 12.15 6.32 12.52
C ASP A 109 13.34 6.90 11.74
N ALA A 110 13.41 6.65 10.42
CA ALA A 110 14.42 7.25 9.54
C ALA A 110 14.33 8.78 9.51
N VAL A 111 13.11 9.31 9.32
CA VAL A 111 12.86 10.76 9.34
C VAL A 111 13.28 11.38 10.67
N ASN A 112 12.90 10.75 11.78
CA ASN A 112 13.24 11.22 13.12
C ASN A 112 14.76 11.19 13.39
N LYS A 113 15.48 10.24 12.81
CA LYS A 113 16.95 10.12 12.89
C LYS A 113 17.69 10.98 11.89
N GLY A 114 17.00 11.77 11.09
CA GLY A 114 17.60 12.72 10.16
C GLY A 114 18.12 12.09 8.87
N ALA A 115 17.53 10.99 8.41
CA ALA A 115 17.83 10.43 7.10
C ALA A 115 17.54 11.44 5.98
N TYR A 116 18.35 11.42 4.93
CA TYR A 116 18.04 12.12 3.67
C TYR A 116 16.82 11.51 3.02
N THR A 117 15.75 12.27 2.84
CA THR A 117 14.45 11.73 2.41
C THR A 117 14.28 11.70 0.91
N GLY A 118 14.20 10.48 0.38
CA GLY A 118 14.00 10.19 -1.02
C GLY A 118 15.27 10.32 -1.88
N ASN A 119 15.30 9.56 -2.98
CA ASN A 119 16.28 9.70 -4.06
C ASN A 119 15.64 9.28 -5.37
N VAL A 120 15.42 10.23 -6.26
CA VAL A 120 14.89 9.98 -7.62
C VAL A 120 15.97 9.84 -8.67
N ASN A 121 17.25 9.91 -8.31
CA ASN A 121 18.35 9.69 -9.22
C ASN A 121 18.59 8.19 -9.45
N THR A 122 18.04 7.67 -10.54
CA THR A 122 18.16 6.26 -10.93
C THR A 122 19.41 5.97 -11.80
N THR A 123 20.20 6.98 -12.10
CA THR A 123 21.34 6.87 -13.02
C THR A 123 22.71 6.95 -12.33
N ALA A 124 22.80 7.53 -11.14
CA ALA A 124 24.04 7.84 -10.45
C ALA A 124 24.45 6.83 -9.37
N GLY A 125 23.91 5.62 -9.38
CA GLY A 125 24.25 4.64 -8.36
C GLY A 125 23.77 3.23 -8.70
N TYR A 126 24.18 2.29 -7.90
CA TYR A 126 23.82 0.88 -8.03
C TYR A 126 22.70 0.49 -7.06
N GLY A 127 21.68 1.30 -6.92
CA GLY A 127 20.56 1.12 -6.00
C GLY A 127 20.63 2.04 -4.79
N LEU A 128 20.37 1.50 -3.60
CA LEU A 128 20.29 2.28 -2.37
C LEU A 128 21.58 3.04 -2.04
N ILE A 129 21.46 4.35 -1.86
CA ILE A 129 22.55 5.20 -1.36
C ILE A 129 22.48 5.22 0.18
N PRO A 130 23.59 4.89 0.89
CA PRO A 130 23.61 4.91 2.35
C PRO A 130 23.23 6.29 2.92
N GLY A 131 22.34 6.27 3.92
CA GLY A 131 21.84 7.49 4.56
C GLY A 131 20.57 8.07 3.91
N THR A 132 20.10 7.52 2.78
CA THR A 132 18.80 7.88 2.20
C THR A 132 17.68 7.02 2.75
N SER A 133 16.47 7.58 2.85
CA SER A 133 15.26 6.86 3.28
C SER A 133 14.08 7.11 2.35
N GLY A 134 13.27 6.09 2.17
CA GLY A 134 12.10 6.05 1.32
C GLY A 134 11.92 4.68 0.67
N ILE A 135 11.08 4.60 -0.35
CA ILE A 135 10.70 3.31 -0.93
C ILE A 135 10.69 3.36 -2.46
N ASP A 136 11.17 2.31 -3.12
CA ASP A 136 11.03 2.16 -4.58
C ASP A 136 9.83 1.28 -4.96
N CYS A 137 9.63 1.06 -6.25
CA CYS A 137 8.49 0.34 -6.80
C CYS A 137 8.37 -1.10 -6.24
N SER A 138 9.45 -1.87 -6.24
CA SER A 138 9.45 -3.25 -5.75
C SER A 138 9.42 -3.35 -4.23
N GLY A 139 10.04 -2.39 -3.52
CA GLY A 139 9.93 -2.26 -2.07
C GLY A 139 8.50 -1.94 -1.63
N PHE A 140 7.79 -1.09 -2.36
CA PHE A 140 6.38 -0.82 -2.13
C PHE A 140 5.51 -2.07 -2.29
N VAL A 141 5.67 -2.80 -3.40
CA VAL A 141 4.97 -4.07 -3.63
C VAL A 141 5.27 -5.06 -2.50
N GLN A 142 6.54 -5.25 -2.16
CA GLN A 142 6.95 -6.15 -1.07
C GLN A 142 6.27 -5.78 0.26
N SER A 143 6.24 -4.51 0.61
CA SER A 143 5.61 -4.00 1.84
C SER A 143 4.10 -4.15 1.82
N VAL A 144 3.45 -3.90 0.68
CA VAL A 144 1.99 -4.06 0.52
C VAL A 144 1.57 -5.49 0.77
N PHE A 145 2.29 -6.46 0.22
CA PHE A 145 1.97 -7.89 0.39
C PHE A 145 2.57 -8.51 1.67
N ASN A 146 3.16 -7.68 2.53
CA ASN A 146 3.76 -8.11 3.80
C ASN A 146 4.76 -9.27 3.62
N ILE A 147 5.58 -9.18 2.57
CA ILE A 147 6.62 -10.17 2.28
C ILE A 147 7.85 -9.80 3.10
N SER A 148 8.21 -10.64 4.05
CA SER A 148 9.39 -10.47 4.90
C SER A 148 10.69 -10.91 4.20
N GLY A 149 11.83 -10.46 4.73
CA GLY A 149 13.16 -10.83 4.24
C GLY A 149 13.83 -9.71 3.45
N ASP A 150 14.87 -10.09 2.70
CA ASP A 150 15.67 -9.15 1.90
C ASP A 150 14.81 -8.45 0.84
N LYS A 151 15.21 -7.21 0.51
CA LYS A 151 14.50 -6.43 -0.49
C LYS A 151 14.45 -7.14 -1.84
N LEU A 152 13.23 -7.27 -2.37
CA LEU A 152 12.98 -7.84 -3.69
C LEU A 152 13.27 -6.81 -4.80
N SER A 153 13.72 -7.30 -5.94
CA SER A 153 13.79 -6.54 -7.19
C SER A 153 12.61 -6.87 -8.10
N THR A 154 12.39 -6.07 -9.13
CA THR A 154 11.40 -6.39 -10.18
C THR A 154 11.69 -7.73 -10.89
N TYR A 155 12.93 -8.21 -10.89
CA TYR A 155 13.28 -9.54 -11.41
C TYR A 155 12.82 -10.65 -10.47
N SER A 156 13.09 -10.53 -9.15
CA SER A 156 12.87 -11.59 -8.17
C SER A 156 11.41 -11.78 -7.74
N LEU A 157 10.51 -10.85 -8.08
CA LEU A 157 9.08 -10.97 -7.74
C LEU A 157 8.45 -12.25 -8.31
N PHE A 158 8.81 -12.64 -9.54
CA PHE A 158 8.26 -13.85 -10.17
C PHE A 158 8.99 -15.15 -9.79
N ASP A 159 10.07 -15.09 -9.03
CA ASP A 159 10.80 -16.31 -8.67
C ASP A 159 10.00 -17.15 -7.68
N ASN A 160 9.44 -16.51 -6.62
CA ASN A 160 8.80 -17.24 -5.53
C ASN A 160 7.53 -16.58 -4.98
N TYR A 161 7.14 -15.37 -5.45
CA TYR A 161 6.10 -14.59 -4.78
C TYR A 161 4.88 -14.32 -5.65
N PHE A 162 5.05 -14.27 -6.96
CA PHE A 162 3.97 -13.96 -7.89
C PHE A 162 3.92 -14.98 -9.02
N THR A 163 2.73 -15.47 -9.34
CA THR A 163 2.48 -16.29 -10.52
C THR A 163 2.06 -15.40 -11.67
N LYS A 164 2.64 -15.58 -12.86
CA LYS A 164 2.22 -14.89 -14.08
C LYS A 164 0.80 -15.29 -14.45
N ILE A 165 0.00 -14.32 -14.82
CA ILE A 165 -1.38 -14.49 -15.28
C ILE A 165 -1.59 -13.74 -16.60
N SER A 166 -2.75 -13.89 -17.25
CA SER A 166 -3.11 -13.07 -18.41
C SER A 166 -3.72 -11.73 -17.99
N LEU A 167 -3.68 -10.73 -18.88
CA LEU A 167 -4.33 -9.42 -18.65
C LEU A 167 -5.83 -9.58 -18.35
N SER A 168 -6.50 -10.55 -18.99
CA SER A 168 -7.92 -10.82 -18.77
C SER A 168 -8.23 -11.41 -17.38
N GLN A 169 -7.23 -11.93 -16.69
CA GLN A 169 -7.36 -12.51 -15.35
C GLN A 169 -7.03 -11.51 -14.24
N LEU A 170 -6.57 -10.28 -14.59
CA LEU A 170 -6.25 -9.26 -13.60
C LEU A 170 -7.44 -8.99 -12.70
N LYS A 171 -7.16 -9.01 -11.42
CA LYS A 171 -8.07 -8.59 -10.35
C LYS A 171 -7.42 -7.45 -9.58
N HIS A 172 -8.24 -6.68 -8.89
CA HIS A 172 -7.78 -5.69 -7.91
C HIS A 172 -6.69 -6.27 -7.00
N MET A 173 -5.61 -5.52 -6.79
CA MET A 173 -4.40 -5.91 -6.06
C MET A 173 -3.56 -7.04 -6.70
N ASP A 174 -3.73 -7.35 -7.97
CA ASP A 174 -2.69 -8.04 -8.74
C ASP A 174 -1.62 -7.01 -9.17
N ILE A 175 -0.47 -7.47 -9.66
CA ILE A 175 0.60 -6.58 -10.12
C ILE A 175 0.70 -6.56 -11.65
N LEU A 176 1.23 -5.47 -12.17
CA LEU A 176 1.81 -5.38 -13.49
C LEU A 176 3.31 -5.11 -13.31
N ASN A 177 4.14 -6.03 -13.76
CA ASN A 177 5.59 -6.00 -13.55
C ASN A 177 6.32 -6.01 -14.89
N ARG A 178 7.22 -5.04 -15.09
CA ARG A 178 8.18 -5.00 -16.18
C ARG A 178 9.57 -5.22 -15.58
N PRO A 179 10.10 -6.47 -15.61
CA PRO A 179 11.36 -6.82 -14.98
C PRO A 179 12.51 -5.93 -15.46
N GLY A 180 13.31 -5.42 -14.52
CA GLY A 180 14.41 -4.52 -14.79
C GLY A 180 14.03 -3.04 -14.91
N ASP A 181 12.74 -2.72 -14.83
CA ASP A 181 12.24 -1.36 -14.97
C ASP A 181 11.28 -0.96 -13.84
N HIS A 182 10.02 -1.39 -13.90
CA HIS A 182 9.02 -0.92 -12.96
C HIS A 182 7.99 -1.99 -12.60
N VAL A 183 7.43 -1.89 -11.39
CA VAL A 183 6.28 -2.69 -10.95
C VAL A 183 5.25 -1.80 -10.29
N LEU A 184 3.99 -2.08 -10.57
CA LEU A 184 2.84 -1.37 -10.02
C LEU A 184 1.76 -2.36 -9.58
N ILE A 185 0.86 -1.93 -8.72
CA ILE A 185 -0.27 -2.71 -8.25
C ILE A 185 -1.52 -2.24 -8.98
N PHE A 186 -2.18 -3.17 -9.65
CA PHE A 186 -3.41 -2.92 -10.40
C PHE A 186 -4.58 -2.64 -9.47
N ASP A 187 -5.27 -1.54 -9.71
CA ASP A 187 -6.51 -1.22 -9.05
C ASP A 187 -7.71 -1.63 -9.93
N ARG A 188 -7.91 -0.96 -11.03
CA ARG A 188 -9.01 -1.18 -11.97
C ARG A 188 -8.70 -0.61 -13.35
N TRP A 189 -9.40 -1.12 -14.33
CA TRP A 189 -9.43 -0.51 -15.66
C TRP A 189 -10.19 0.83 -15.63
N GLY A 190 -9.80 1.75 -16.50
CA GLY A 190 -10.48 3.02 -16.63
C GLY A 190 -9.93 3.91 -17.72
N THR A 191 -10.42 5.14 -17.74
CA THR A 191 -10.01 6.18 -18.68
C THR A 191 -9.67 7.44 -17.91
N LEU A 192 -8.52 8.04 -18.20
CA LEU A 192 -8.11 9.33 -17.66
C LEU A 192 -7.84 10.30 -18.81
N ASN A 193 -8.54 11.44 -18.82
CA ASN A 193 -8.44 12.45 -19.88
C ASN A 193 -8.63 11.88 -21.31
N GLY A 194 -9.52 10.89 -21.46
CA GLY A 194 -9.77 10.23 -22.76
C GLY A 194 -8.78 9.11 -23.11
N ILE A 195 -7.76 8.86 -22.29
CA ILE A 195 -6.74 7.81 -22.50
C ILE A 195 -7.16 6.56 -21.73
N SER A 196 -7.29 5.43 -22.41
CA SER A 196 -7.59 4.14 -21.79
C SER A 196 -6.36 3.56 -21.07
N GLY A 197 -6.59 2.91 -19.93
CA GLY A 197 -5.50 2.34 -19.13
C GLY A 197 -5.99 1.73 -17.83
N ALA A 198 -5.14 1.74 -16.82
CA ALA A 198 -5.45 1.25 -15.48
C ALA A 198 -5.11 2.31 -14.41
N TYR A 199 -5.98 2.42 -13.41
CA TYR A 199 -5.64 3.05 -12.16
C TYR A 199 -4.81 2.09 -11.33
N THR A 200 -3.82 2.64 -10.59
CA THR A 200 -2.79 1.84 -9.92
C THR A 200 -2.46 2.40 -8.54
N TYR A 201 -1.76 1.59 -7.73
CA TYR A 201 -1.01 2.03 -6.56
C TYR A 201 0.47 1.81 -6.84
N GLU A 202 1.28 2.84 -6.64
CA GLU A 202 2.70 2.82 -7.01
C GLU A 202 3.57 3.57 -6.00
N ALA A 203 4.86 3.20 -5.98
CA ALA A 203 5.94 4.10 -5.61
C ALA A 203 6.73 4.41 -6.88
N THR A 204 6.64 5.63 -7.36
CA THR A 204 7.26 6.05 -8.62
C THR A 204 7.72 7.51 -8.57
N TRP A 205 8.78 7.82 -9.32
CA TRP A 205 9.22 9.17 -9.56
C TRP A 205 8.51 9.84 -10.73
N ASP A 206 7.81 9.06 -11.57
CA ASP A 206 7.06 9.58 -12.72
C ASP A 206 5.90 10.49 -12.27
N GLN A 207 5.70 11.60 -12.98
CA GLN A 207 4.69 12.62 -12.71
C GLN A 207 3.86 13.00 -13.96
N VAL A 208 3.91 12.21 -15.03
CA VAL A 208 3.15 12.48 -16.28
C VAL A 208 1.66 12.69 -15.98
N PHE A 209 1.10 11.92 -15.06
CA PHE A 209 -0.29 12.08 -14.60
C PHE A 209 -0.37 12.77 -13.22
N GLY A 210 0.66 13.52 -12.85
CA GLY A 210 0.70 14.32 -11.62
C GLY A 210 1.09 13.51 -10.36
N GLY A 211 0.83 14.12 -9.21
CA GLY A 211 1.13 13.54 -7.90
C GLY A 211 2.59 13.72 -7.47
N ILE A 212 2.92 13.18 -6.30
CA ILE A 212 4.25 13.25 -5.71
C ILE A 212 5.21 12.24 -6.38
N GLN A 213 6.51 12.44 -6.22
CA GLN A 213 7.53 11.43 -6.49
C GLN A 213 7.67 10.53 -5.25
N GLY A 214 6.86 9.47 -5.21
CA GLY A 214 6.73 8.59 -4.05
C GLY A 214 5.53 7.67 -4.16
N THR A 215 5.02 7.23 -3.00
CA THR A 215 3.84 6.38 -2.93
C THR A 215 2.58 7.17 -3.27
N LYS A 216 1.82 6.70 -4.26
CA LYS A 216 0.63 7.39 -4.75
C LYS A 216 -0.36 6.45 -5.44
N ARG A 217 -1.59 6.92 -5.61
CA ARG A 217 -2.47 6.41 -6.66
C ARG A 217 -2.05 7.05 -7.97
N TYR A 218 -2.01 6.26 -9.01
CA TYR A 218 -1.52 6.72 -10.30
C TYR A 218 -2.34 6.15 -11.45
N PHE A 219 -1.87 6.38 -12.67
CA PHE A 219 -2.49 5.87 -13.88
C PHE A 219 -1.40 5.41 -14.85
N VAL A 220 -1.61 4.25 -15.47
CA VAL A 220 -0.76 3.71 -16.52
C VAL A 220 -1.59 3.54 -17.79
N THR A 221 -1.07 3.96 -18.94
CA THR A 221 -1.78 3.83 -20.20
C THR A 221 -1.84 2.39 -20.69
N MET A 222 -2.84 2.07 -21.54
CA MET A 222 -2.89 0.75 -22.15
C MET A 222 -1.67 0.47 -23.05
N ASP A 223 -1.14 1.51 -23.69
CA ASP A 223 0.07 1.41 -24.52
C ASP A 223 1.28 1.03 -23.68
N ASP A 224 1.47 1.65 -22.51
CA ASP A 224 2.54 1.28 -21.57
C ASP A 224 2.38 -0.14 -21.05
N ILE A 225 1.13 -0.54 -20.72
CA ILE A 225 0.84 -1.91 -20.27
C ILE A 225 1.23 -2.92 -21.33
N ASN A 226 0.84 -2.68 -22.59
CA ASN A 226 1.17 -3.55 -23.72
C ASN A 226 2.66 -3.54 -24.07
N ASN A 227 3.40 -2.52 -23.63
CA ASN A 227 4.83 -2.38 -23.85
C ASN A 227 5.67 -3.04 -22.74
N GLY A 228 5.41 -4.34 -22.47
CA GLY A 228 6.28 -5.21 -21.70
C GLY A 228 5.88 -5.46 -20.25
N TYR A 229 4.74 -4.94 -19.76
CA TYR A 229 4.25 -5.34 -18.45
C TYR A 229 3.70 -6.76 -18.46
N ILE A 230 4.09 -7.55 -17.48
CA ILE A 230 3.66 -8.93 -17.26
C ILE A 230 2.73 -8.92 -16.04
N PRO A 231 1.46 -9.31 -16.21
CA PRO A 231 0.55 -9.43 -15.08
C PRO A 231 0.96 -10.55 -14.12
N GLY A 232 0.83 -10.29 -12.82
CA GLY A 232 1.18 -11.25 -11.79
C GLY A 232 0.22 -11.24 -10.62
N ARG A 233 0.02 -12.41 -10.02
CA ARG A 233 -0.79 -12.58 -8.81
C ARG A 233 0.07 -13.09 -7.68
N TYR A 234 -0.02 -12.46 -6.53
CA TYR A 234 0.65 -12.94 -5.33
C TYR A 234 0.15 -14.34 -4.97
N ILE A 235 1.10 -15.27 -4.72
CA ILE A 235 0.77 -16.70 -4.55
C ILE A 235 -0.09 -16.98 -3.32
N ASN A 236 -0.01 -16.14 -2.29
CA ASN A 236 -0.75 -16.26 -1.03
C ASN A 236 -1.80 -15.16 -0.86
N ILE A 237 -2.24 -14.53 -1.97
CA ILE A 237 -3.37 -13.62 -1.90
C ILE A 237 -4.66 -14.42 -1.77
N VAL A 238 -5.50 -14.03 -0.84
CA VAL A 238 -6.85 -14.55 -0.71
C VAL A 238 -7.83 -13.49 -1.19
N ASP A 239 -8.77 -13.91 -2.03
CA ASP A 239 -9.91 -13.06 -2.34
C ASP A 239 -10.65 -12.79 -1.02
N ASP A 240 -11.07 -11.55 -0.82
CA ASP A 240 -11.87 -11.23 0.35
C ASP A 240 -13.06 -12.20 0.34
N SER A 241 -13.20 -12.98 1.38
CA SER A 241 -14.33 -13.88 1.47
C SER A 241 -15.59 -13.04 1.28
N ILE A 242 -16.40 -13.40 0.32
CA ILE A 242 -17.80 -12.97 0.33
C ILE A 242 -18.32 -13.62 1.60
N ALA A 243 -18.35 -12.84 2.69
CA ALA A 243 -18.95 -13.32 3.91
C ALA A 243 -20.38 -13.71 3.55
N THR A 244 -20.63 -15.01 3.50
CA THR A 244 -21.98 -15.55 3.43
C THR A 244 -22.66 -15.13 4.72
N SER A 245 -23.53 -14.13 4.63
CA SER A 245 -24.13 -13.32 5.69
C SER A 245 -23.16 -12.34 6.37
N ILE A 246 -22.95 -11.16 5.75
CA ILE A 246 -22.38 -10.01 6.45
C ILE A 246 -23.40 -9.59 7.49
N SER A 247 -23.13 -9.88 8.76
CA SER A 247 -23.86 -9.24 9.85
C SER A 247 -23.21 -7.88 10.09
N LEU A 248 -23.96 -6.82 9.86
CA LEU A 248 -23.49 -5.48 10.17
C LEU A 248 -23.70 -5.18 11.65
N GLY A 249 -22.76 -4.43 12.22
CA GLY A 249 -22.87 -3.89 13.56
C GLY A 249 -22.68 -2.39 13.58
N LYS A 250 -23.28 -1.72 14.55
CA LYS A 250 -23.11 -0.28 14.79
C LYS A 250 -22.37 -0.08 16.10
N ILE A 251 -21.38 0.79 16.10
CA ILE A 251 -20.66 1.18 17.32
C ILE A 251 -21.56 2.00 18.21
N ILE A 252 -21.73 1.53 19.45
CA ILE A 252 -22.58 2.14 20.49
C ILE A 252 -21.84 2.21 21.82
N ASN A 253 -22.48 2.79 22.84
CA ASN A 253 -22.01 2.82 24.24
C ASN A 253 -20.62 3.42 24.43
N VAL A 254 -20.24 4.36 23.57
CA VAL A 254 -19.01 5.17 23.67
C VAL A 254 -19.36 6.64 23.54
N ASN A 255 -18.53 7.51 24.11
CA ASN A 255 -18.74 8.95 23.96
C ASN A 255 -18.32 9.44 22.56
N TYR A 256 -17.13 9.01 22.08
CA TYR A 256 -16.58 9.44 20.80
C TYR A 256 -16.19 8.26 19.91
N ALA A 257 -15.43 7.29 20.43
CA ALA A 257 -14.92 6.15 19.65
C ALA A 257 -14.70 4.91 20.54
N ALA A 258 -14.79 3.73 19.93
CA ALA A 258 -14.45 2.45 20.53
C ALA A 258 -12.99 2.09 20.28
N ASN A 259 -12.33 1.50 21.26
CA ASN A 259 -11.00 0.92 21.07
C ASN A 259 -11.09 -0.32 20.17
N PHE A 260 -10.36 -0.29 19.07
CA PHE A 260 -10.23 -1.38 18.11
C PHE A 260 -8.89 -2.07 18.33
N ARG A 261 -8.89 -3.37 18.62
CA ARG A 261 -7.72 -4.09 19.14
C ARG A 261 -7.26 -5.21 18.23
N THR A 262 -5.99 -5.57 18.36
CA THR A 262 -5.35 -6.62 17.55
C THR A 262 -5.72 -8.04 17.98
N SER A 263 -6.20 -8.22 19.23
CA SER A 263 -6.70 -9.50 19.74
C SER A 263 -7.84 -9.29 20.75
N PRO A 264 -8.65 -10.32 21.09
CA PRO A 264 -9.83 -10.21 21.96
C PRO A 264 -9.42 -10.11 23.45
N SER A 265 -8.75 -9.03 23.82
CA SER A 265 -8.30 -8.76 25.18
C SER A 265 -8.25 -7.26 25.45
N THR A 266 -8.61 -6.85 26.67
CA THR A 266 -8.51 -5.45 27.11
C THR A 266 -7.07 -4.95 27.22
N THR A 267 -6.10 -5.83 27.30
CA THR A 267 -4.65 -5.55 27.36
C THR A 267 -3.98 -5.63 25.98
N ALA A 268 -4.69 -6.09 24.93
CA ALA A 268 -4.14 -6.16 23.58
C ALA A 268 -3.82 -4.76 23.04
N SER A 269 -2.83 -4.69 22.15
CA SER A 269 -2.47 -3.47 21.44
C SER A 269 -3.68 -2.89 20.67
N LEU A 270 -3.72 -1.56 20.59
CA LEU A 270 -4.72 -0.90 19.75
C LEU A 270 -4.32 -1.02 18.28
N ALA A 271 -5.24 -1.51 17.47
CA ALA A 271 -5.18 -1.40 16.01
C ALA A 271 -5.69 -0.01 15.54
N GLY A 272 -6.40 0.70 16.42
CA GLY A 272 -6.95 2.02 16.18
C GLY A 272 -8.18 2.30 17.04
N THR A 273 -8.96 3.28 16.61
CA THR A 273 -10.26 3.60 17.20
C THR A 273 -11.33 3.68 16.12
N ILE A 274 -12.57 3.31 16.47
CA ILE A 274 -13.70 3.38 15.55
C ILE A 274 -14.73 4.38 16.11
N PRO A 275 -15.08 5.44 15.37
CA PRO A 275 -16.02 6.46 15.84
C PRO A 275 -17.37 5.87 16.23
N LYS A 276 -18.02 6.53 17.20
CA LYS A 276 -19.41 6.24 17.54
C LYS A 276 -20.30 6.29 16.29
N ASP A 277 -21.32 5.46 16.26
CA ASP A 277 -22.29 5.32 15.17
C ASP A 277 -21.71 4.78 13.84
N SER A 278 -20.41 4.45 13.78
CA SER A 278 -19.83 3.78 12.61
C SER A 278 -20.45 2.40 12.41
N ILE A 279 -20.64 2.02 11.15
CA ILE A 279 -21.07 0.68 10.76
C ILE A 279 -19.85 -0.17 10.45
N VAL A 280 -19.80 -1.37 11.01
CA VAL A 280 -18.71 -2.34 10.88
C VAL A 280 -19.23 -3.68 10.35
N ASN A 281 -18.39 -4.44 9.67
CA ASN A 281 -18.70 -5.83 9.34
C ASN A 281 -18.37 -6.71 10.53
N ILE A 282 -19.30 -7.52 10.98
CA ILE A 282 -19.10 -8.56 11.97
C ILE A 282 -18.70 -9.85 11.26
N LEU A 283 -17.54 -10.38 11.63
CA LEU A 283 -17.03 -11.64 11.12
C LEU A 283 -17.35 -12.81 12.05
N ASN A 284 -17.26 -12.57 13.36
CA ASN A 284 -17.46 -13.60 14.38
C ASN A 284 -17.76 -12.95 15.73
N PHE A 285 -18.38 -13.72 16.64
CA PHE A 285 -18.53 -13.37 18.04
C PHE A 285 -18.12 -14.55 18.92
N SER A 286 -17.16 -14.32 19.79
CA SER A 286 -16.67 -15.34 20.71
C SER A 286 -16.15 -14.70 22.00
N ASN A 287 -16.41 -15.34 23.13
CA ASN A 287 -15.90 -14.93 24.45
C ASN A 287 -16.14 -13.46 24.79
N GLY A 288 -17.28 -12.91 24.36
CA GLY A 288 -17.66 -11.51 24.66
C GLY A 288 -17.01 -10.47 23.73
N TRP A 289 -16.33 -10.89 22.67
CA TRP A 289 -15.70 -10.02 21.68
C TRP A 289 -16.25 -10.27 20.28
N TYR A 290 -16.50 -9.20 19.54
CA TYR A 290 -16.72 -9.26 18.10
C TYR A 290 -15.39 -9.17 17.36
N GLN A 291 -15.14 -10.10 16.46
CA GLN A 291 -14.17 -9.96 15.40
C GLN A 291 -14.85 -9.19 14.25
N ILE A 292 -14.26 -8.12 13.82
CA ILE A 292 -14.86 -7.21 12.84
C ILE A 292 -13.86 -6.80 11.77
N THR A 293 -14.38 -6.25 10.67
CA THR A 293 -13.57 -5.40 9.76
C THR A 293 -14.13 -3.98 9.73
N TYR A 294 -13.22 -3.02 9.76
CA TYR A 294 -13.51 -1.59 9.62
C TYR A 294 -12.44 -0.93 8.74
N ASN A 295 -12.86 -0.22 7.69
CA ASN A 295 -11.98 0.38 6.69
C ASN A 295 -10.92 -0.59 6.13
N GLY A 296 -11.31 -1.88 5.94
CA GLY A 296 -10.41 -2.92 5.42
C GLY A 296 -9.48 -3.56 6.46
N GLN A 297 -9.43 -3.05 7.68
CA GLN A 297 -8.61 -3.61 8.76
C GLN A 297 -9.44 -4.57 9.61
N SER A 298 -8.90 -5.75 9.93
CA SER A 298 -9.48 -6.72 10.86
C SER A 298 -8.99 -6.50 12.28
N GLY A 299 -9.87 -6.75 13.25
CA GLY A 299 -9.53 -6.69 14.67
C GLY A 299 -10.72 -6.98 15.56
N PHE A 300 -10.65 -6.55 16.82
CA PHE A 300 -11.60 -6.96 17.84
C PHE A 300 -12.18 -5.76 18.60
N ILE A 301 -13.47 -5.83 18.87
CA ILE A 301 -14.20 -4.88 19.73
C ILE A 301 -14.96 -5.64 20.80
N TYR A 302 -14.98 -5.09 21.99
CA TYR A 302 -15.74 -5.68 23.10
C TYR A 302 -17.25 -5.66 22.82
N GLY A 303 -17.94 -6.76 23.13
CA GLY A 303 -19.29 -7.04 22.67
C GLY A 303 -20.35 -6.00 23.02
N ASN A 304 -20.26 -5.34 24.20
CA ASN A 304 -21.20 -4.31 24.58
C ASN A 304 -21.07 -2.98 23.82
N LEU A 305 -20.02 -2.85 23.01
CA LEU A 305 -19.78 -1.66 22.18
C LEU A 305 -20.32 -1.80 20.75
N ILE A 306 -20.97 -2.93 20.45
CA ILE A 306 -21.59 -3.17 19.13
C ILE A 306 -23.07 -3.54 19.31
N ASN A 307 -23.94 -2.85 18.57
CA ASN A 307 -25.28 -3.31 18.28
C ASN A 307 -25.27 -4.12 16.98
N SER A 308 -25.45 -5.43 17.07
CA SER A 308 -25.51 -6.35 15.92
C SER A 308 -26.92 -6.53 15.35
N ASN A 309 -27.94 -5.98 15.99
CA ASN A 309 -29.35 -6.07 15.57
C ASN A 309 -29.74 -4.78 14.81
N LEU A 310 -29.19 -4.60 13.64
CA LEU A 310 -29.50 -3.43 12.81
C LEU A 310 -30.80 -3.66 12.02
N THR A 311 -31.74 -2.76 12.14
CA THR A 311 -33.05 -2.79 11.43
C THR A 311 -33.08 -1.88 10.21
N GLY A 312 -32.00 -1.12 9.94
CA GLY A 312 -31.86 -0.21 8.80
C GLY A 312 -31.39 -0.90 7.53
N ARG A 313 -31.58 -0.22 6.41
CA ARG A 313 -30.93 -0.58 5.13
C ARG A 313 -29.61 0.19 4.99
N TYR A 314 -28.60 -0.47 4.51
CA TYR A 314 -27.27 0.12 4.36
C TYR A 314 -26.79 0.01 2.92
N VAL A 315 -25.88 0.91 2.56
CA VAL A 315 -25.24 0.93 1.25
C VAL A 315 -23.73 1.04 1.42
N ALA A 316 -23.02 0.47 0.47
CA ALA A 316 -21.58 0.63 0.31
C ALA A 316 -21.26 1.04 -1.14
N ILE A 317 -20.07 1.55 -1.37
CA ILE A 317 -19.65 1.83 -2.75
C ILE A 317 -19.32 0.55 -3.51
N ASN A 318 -19.59 0.60 -4.81
CA ASN A 318 -19.29 -0.45 -5.76
C ASN A 318 -18.39 0.13 -6.87
N ASN A 319 -17.31 -0.58 -7.20
CA ASN A 319 -16.40 -0.23 -8.30
C ASN A 319 -15.73 1.15 -8.26
N VAL A 320 -15.77 1.85 -7.13
CA VAL A 320 -15.04 3.10 -6.90
C VAL A 320 -14.41 3.09 -5.51
N TYR A 321 -13.47 3.99 -5.23
CA TYR A 321 -12.79 4.08 -3.93
C TYR A 321 -13.37 5.13 -3.02
N LEU A 322 -13.70 6.25 -3.61
CA LEU A 322 -14.28 7.39 -2.94
C LEU A 322 -15.44 7.89 -3.78
N LEU A 323 -16.57 8.11 -3.14
CA LEU A 323 -17.75 8.67 -3.74
C LEU A 323 -18.13 9.94 -2.97
N ASN A 324 -18.24 11.06 -3.67
CA ASN A 324 -18.61 12.33 -3.05
C ASN A 324 -20.02 12.26 -2.48
N ILE A 325 -20.17 12.64 -1.21
CA ILE A 325 -21.46 12.91 -0.57
C ILE A 325 -21.79 14.37 -0.81
N ARG A 326 -22.87 14.63 -1.52
CA ARG A 326 -23.23 15.97 -2.00
C ARG A 326 -24.43 16.53 -1.24
N ALA A 327 -24.53 17.85 -1.15
CA ALA A 327 -25.60 18.56 -0.46
C ALA A 327 -26.97 18.30 -1.07
N SER A 328 -27.05 18.08 -2.37
CA SER A 328 -28.29 17.78 -3.11
C SER A 328 -28.04 16.76 -4.22
N ALA A 329 -29.11 16.22 -4.80
CA ALA A 329 -29.08 15.25 -5.90
C ALA A 329 -28.61 15.90 -7.23
N SER A 330 -27.38 16.41 -7.24
CA SER A 330 -26.78 17.09 -8.40
C SER A 330 -25.26 17.00 -8.38
N ALA A 331 -24.67 16.74 -9.55
CA ALA A 331 -23.22 16.70 -9.72
C ALA A 331 -22.52 18.06 -9.50
N SER A 332 -23.26 19.17 -9.61
CA SER A 332 -22.75 20.53 -9.38
C SER A 332 -22.94 21.01 -7.94
N SER A 333 -23.61 20.24 -7.06
CA SER A 333 -23.84 20.67 -5.69
C SER A 333 -22.58 20.49 -4.82
N SER A 334 -22.52 21.26 -3.73
CA SER A 334 -21.41 21.22 -2.76
C SER A 334 -21.16 19.82 -2.25
N ILE A 335 -19.88 19.48 -1.99
CA ILE A 335 -19.46 18.23 -1.39
C ILE A 335 -19.41 18.41 0.13
N TYR A 336 -20.14 17.58 0.86
CA TYR A 336 -20.18 17.54 2.31
C TYR A 336 -19.17 16.53 2.92
N GLY A 337 -18.75 15.54 2.13
CA GLY A 337 -17.83 14.51 2.56
C GLY A 337 -17.65 13.45 1.49
N THR A 338 -17.06 12.33 1.87
CA THR A 338 -16.85 11.19 0.98
C THR A 338 -17.26 9.89 1.65
N LEU A 339 -17.85 8.98 0.91
CA LEU A 339 -18.03 7.58 1.25
C LEU A 339 -16.85 6.81 0.64
N ALA A 340 -16.03 6.21 1.47
CA ALA A 340 -14.86 5.44 1.03
C ALA A 340 -15.20 3.96 0.86
N ARG A 341 -14.35 3.24 0.12
CA ARG A 341 -14.41 1.78 0.02
C ARG A 341 -14.34 1.15 1.42
N ASN A 342 -15.08 0.06 1.63
CA ASN A 342 -15.23 -0.63 2.91
C ASN A 342 -15.91 0.19 4.03
N GLN A 343 -16.49 1.33 3.71
CA GLN A 343 -17.42 2.04 4.58
C GLN A 343 -18.87 1.71 4.21
N PHE A 344 -19.73 1.78 5.23
CA PHE A 344 -21.17 1.56 5.09
C PHE A 344 -21.91 2.81 5.56
N ALA A 345 -22.86 3.25 4.76
CA ALA A 345 -23.73 4.36 5.09
C ALA A 345 -25.18 3.87 5.23
N GLU A 346 -25.90 4.49 6.14
CA GLU A 346 -27.34 4.24 6.30
C GLU A 346 -28.10 4.81 5.08
N LEU A 347 -28.95 4.00 4.48
CA LEU A 347 -29.83 4.42 3.40
C LEU A 347 -31.04 5.16 3.95
N LEU A 348 -31.20 6.42 3.57
CA LEU A 348 -32.35 7.24 3.98
C LEU A 348 -33.43 7.29 2.90
N GLY A 349 -33.07 7.13 1.62
CA GLY A 349 -33.99 7.19 0.50
C GLY A 349 -33.30 7.37 -0.84
N SER A 350 -34.06 7.74 -1.87
CA SER A 350 -33.54 8.07 -3.20
C SER A 350 -34.19 9.34 -3.73
N SER A 351 -33.53 9.97 -4.70
CA SER A 351 -34.15 11.05 -5.49
C SER A 351 -35.33 10.51 -6.32
N GLN A 352 -36.17 11.42 -6.79
CA GLN A 352 -37.37 11.06 -7.55
C GLN A 352 -37.03 10.33 -8.87
N ASP A 353 -35.93 10.68 -9.51
CA ASP A 353 -35.40 10.05 -10.73
C ASP A 353 -34.61 8.75 -10.47
N GLY A 354 -34.38 8.40 -9.19
CA GLY A 354 -33.63 7.22 -8.78
C GLY A 354 -32.10 7.32 -8.99
N ASN A 355 -31.61 8.40 -9.60
CA ASN A 355 -30.18 8.53 -9.93
C ASN A 355 -29.30 8.89 -8.73
N TRP A 356 -29.89 9.33 -7.63
CA TRP A 356 -29.19 9.71 -6.42
C TRP A 356 -29.78 9.01 -5.19
N ILE A 357 -28.90 8.56 -4.33
CA ILE A 357 -29.22 7.88 -3.08
C ILE A 357 -28.93 8.85 -1.93
N ASN A 358 -29.92 9.10 -1.07
CA ASN A 358 -29.76 9.86 0.16
C ASN A 358 -29.23 8.94 1.25
N ILE A 359 -28.10 9.28 1.82
CA ILE A 359 -27.39 8.48 2.81
C ILE A 359 -27.03 9.29 4.05
N LYS A 360 -26.74 8.57 5.15
CA LYS A 360 -26.12 9.14 6.35
C LYS A 360 -24.86 8.33 6.71
N LEU A 361 -23.73 9.04 6.81
CA LEU A 361 -22.43 8.49 7.18
C LEU A 361 -21.80 9.35 8.28
N ASN A 362 -21.56 8.78 9.47
CA ASN A 362 -20.89 9.45 10.59
C ASN A 362 -21.43 10.87 10.88
N GLY A 363 -22.77 11.01 10.84
CA GLY A 363 -23.44 12.29 11.07
C GLY A 363 -23.58 13.17 9.81
N ILE A 364 -22.87 12.92 8.74
CA ILE A 364 -23.03 13.62 7.46
C ILE A 364 -24.22 13.01 6.70
N GLN A 365 -25.17 13.83 6.32
CA GLN A 365 -26.27 13.43 5.44
C GLN A 365 -26.12 14.11 4.09
N GLY A 366 -26.37 13.38 3.00
CA GLY A 366 -26.30 13.91 1.65
C GLY A 366 -26.56 12.85 0.59
N TYR A 367 -26.27 13.20 -0.65
CA TYR A 367 -26.59 12.40 -1.82
C TYR A 367 -25.34 11.84 -2.48
N VAL A 368 -25.40 10.57 -2.88
CA VAL A 368 -24.38 9.87 -3.66
C VAL A 368 -25.01 9.35 -4.96
N TYR A 369 -24.21 9.23 -6.04
CA TYR A 369 -24.74 8.76 -7.33
C TYR A 369 -24.97 7.25 -7.29
N SER A 370 -26.13 6.79 -7.75
CA SER A 370 -26.63 5.41 -7.56
C SER A 370 -25.80 4.35 -8.27
N ASP A 371 -25.21 4.66 -9.43
CA ASP A 371 -24.42 3.69 -10.21
C ASP A 371 -23.17 3.17 -9.47
N TYR A 372 -22.73 3.90 -8.46
CA TYR A 372 -21.57 3.54 -7.65
C TYR A 372 -21.94 2.91 -6.30
N ILE A 373 -23.20 2.53 -6.12
CA ILE A 373 -23.73 2.01 -4.86
C ILE A 373 -24.13 0.55 -5.01
N LYS A 374 -23.83 -0.24 -4.01
CA LYS A 374 -24.43 -1.56 -3.76
C LYS A 374 -25.20 -1.53 -2.45
N TYR A 375 -26.36 -2.17 -2.43
CA TYR A 375 -27.15 -2.37 -1.23
C TYR A 375 -26.55 -3.50 -0.39
N VAL A 376 -26.52 -3.31 0.92
CA VAL A 376 -26.01 -4.27 1.89
C VAL A 376 -27.11 -4.53 2.89
N ASN A 377 -27.55 -5.78 2.97
CA ASN A 377 -28.64 -6.20 3.86
C ASN A 377 -28.09 -6.91 5.09
#